data_5b2b7e352ddceade3e020c44627038ef
#
_entry.id   5b2b7e352ddceade3e020c44627038ef
#
_cell.length_a   1.000
_cell.length_b   1.000
_cell.length_c   1.000
_cell.angle_alpha   90.00
_cell.angle_beta   90.00
_cell.angle_gamma   90.00
#
_symmetry.space_group_name_H-M   'P 1'
#
loop_
_entity.id
_entity.type
_entity.pdbx_description
1 polymer ?
#
loop_
_entity_poly.entity_id
_entity_poly.type
_entity_poly.pdbx_seq_one_letter_code
_entity_poly.pdbx_strand_id
1 'polypeptide(L)'
;MTSKMTMLALLSGGLLVGSNALADNHTVSVGYAQSKVEDFKNIRGVNVQYRYEWNSPLSVIGSFSYMKGDDSYSEQNDYFDGLEKYNEKIEAKYYSLMAGPAYRINDYVSFYGLIGVARTKVEDKANYQSQYAQYSGSYSESKTSFAYGAGVVVNPISNLSVSVGYEGTRVKYNEDVAINGFNIGVGYRF
;
A
#
# COMPACT_ATOMS: atom_id res chain seq x y z
N MET A 1 -12.36 0.52 -24.42
CA MET A 1 -11.13 -0.10 -23.83
C MET A 1 -9.93 0.86 -23.80
N THR A 2 -10.09 2.12 -23.44
CA THR A 2 -9.04 3.17 -23.56
C THR A 2 -8.76 3.97 -22.28
N SER A 3 -9.37 3.59 -21.15
CA SER A 3 -9.24 4.38 -19.89
C SER A 3 -8.14 3.91 -18.92
N LYS A 4 -7.49 2.78 -19.14
CA LYS A 4 -6.48 2.24 -18.21
C LYS A 4 -5.03 2.60 -18.54
N MET A 5 -4.76 3.14 -19.72
CA MET A 5 -3.39 3.54 -20.12
C MET A 5 -3.02 4.99 -19.81
N THR A 6 -4.01 5.86 -19.56
CA THR A 6 -3.75 7.29 -19.33
C THR A 6 -3.23 7.60 -17.92
N MET A 7 -3.44 6.70 -16.95
CA MET A 7 -2.99 6.92 -15.57
C MET A 7 -1.51 6.59 -15.35
N LEU A 8 -0.92 5.76 -16.20
CA LEU A 8 0.50 5.40 -16.11
C LEU A 8 1.42 6.49 -16.70
N ALA A 9 0.91 7.27 -17.64
CA ALA A 9 1.68 8.33 -18.30
C ALA A 9 1.83 9.62 -17.45
N LEU A 10 0.95 9.86 -16.47
CA LEU A 10 1.03 11.03 -15.59
C LEU A 10 2.04 10.87 -14.44
N LEU A 11 2.40 9.65 -14.08
CA LEU A 11 3.43 9.38 -13.08
C LEU A 11 4.87 9.51 -13.64
N SER A 12 5.04 9.37 -14.95
CA SER A 12 6.36 9.50 -15.60
C SER A 12 6.76 10.95 -15.92
N GLY A 13 5.80 11.88 -15.97
CA GLY A 13 6.04 13.29 -16.33
C GLY A 13 6.48 14.19 -15.17
N GLY A 14 6.26 13.79 -13.93
CA GLY A 14 6.57 14.60 -12.74
C GLY A 14 7.99 14.49 -12.21
N LEU A 15 8.76 13.51 -12.66
CA LEU A 15 10.11 13.21 -12.15
C LEU A 15 11.25 13.93 -12.89
N LEU A 16 10.96 14.69 -13.95
CA LEU A 16 11.98 15.31 -14.80
C LEU A 16 12.15 16.83 -14.62
N VAL A 17 11.40 17.47 -13.72
CA VAL A 17 11.50 18.92 -13.52
C VAL A 17 12.28 19.21 -12.24
N GLY A 18 13.59 19.40 -12.37
CA GLY A 18 14.40 19.92 -11.27
C GLY A 18 15.79 19.35 -11.08
N SER A 19 16.44 18.83 -12.13
CA SER A 19 17.69 18.06 -11.98
C SER A 19 18.99 18.88 -11.92
N ASN A 20 18.99 20.19 -11.78
CA ASN A 20 20.24 20.97 -11.94
C ASN A 20 20.71 21.77 -10.73
N ALA A 21 20.19 21.55 -9.53
CA ALA A 21 20.62 22.33 -8.37
C ALA A 21 20.73 21.58 -7.02
N LEU A 22 20.37 20.30 -6.94
CA LEU A 22 20.40 19.54 -5.69
C LEU A 22 21.29 18.30 -5.88
N ALA A 23 22.60 18.50 -5.72
CA ALA A 23 23.56 17.41 -5.86
C ALA A 23 23.30 16.27 -4.86
N ASP A 24 23.01 15.09 -5.37
CA ASP A 24 23.14 13.73 -4.77
C ASP A 24 22.46 13.45 -3.42
N ASN A 25 21.55 14.30 -2.94
CA ASN A 25 21.00 14.19 -1.59
C ASN A 25 19.54 13.71 -1.52
N HIS A 26 18.89 13.57 -2.65
CA HIS A 26 17.49 13.21 -2.74
C HIS A 26 17.30 11.88 -3.49
N THR A 27 16.49 11.00 -2.94
CA THR A 27 16.10 9.75 -3.59
C THR A 27 14.58 9.64 -3.59
N VAL A 28 14.01 9.39 -4.76
CA VAL A 28 12.60 9.04 -4.92
C VAL A 28 12.51 7.61 -5.39
N SER A 29 11.71 6.79 -4.72
CA SER A 29 11.52 5.38 -5.05
C SER A 29 10.04 5.07 -5.22
N VAL A 30 9.74 4.17 -6.13
CA VAL A 30 8.40 3.59 -6.31
C VAL A 30 8.53 2.07 -6.31
N GLY A 31 7.57 1.39 -5.73
CA GLY A 31 7.64 -0.04 -5.56
C GLY A 31 6.29 -0.72 -5.43
N TYR A 32 6.35 -2.02 -5.38
CA TYR A 32 5.25 -2.92 -5.08
C TYR A 32 5.15 -3.13 -3.57
N ALA A 33 3.92 -3.13 -3.06
CA ALA A 33 3.62 -3.46 -1.67
C ALA A 33 2.57 -4.56 -1.60
N GLN A 34 2.75 -5.48 -0.65
CA GLN A 34 1.79 -6.53 -0.36
C GLN A 34 1.74 -6.77 1.14
N SER A 35 0.53 -6.81 1.70
CA SER A 35 0.30 -7.16 3.09
C SER A 35 -0.73 -8.26 3.23
N LYS A 36 -0.53 -9.10 4.24
CA LYS A 36 -1.53 -10.04 4.71
C LYS A 36 -2.37 -9.35 5.77
N VAL A 37 -3.66 -9.38 5.62
CA VAL A 37 -4.64 -9.02 6.65
C VAL A 37 -5.06 -10.29 7.35
N GLU A 38 -5.02 -10.30 8.68
CA GLU A 38 -5.45 -11.42 9.50
C GLU A 38 -6.90 -11.76 9.20
N ASP A 39 -7.21 -13.04 9.02
CA ASP A 39 -8.54 -13.58 8.65
C ASP A 39 -9.13 -13.04 7.33
N PHE A 40 -8.29 -12.44 6.48
CA PHE A 40 -8.67 -11.96 5.17
C PHE A 40 -7.59 -12.31 4.13
N LYS A 41 -7.83 -11.96 2.87
CA LYS A 41 -6.87 -12.15 1.77
C LYS A 41 -5.73 -11.12 1.80
N ASN A 42 -4.71 -11.38 0.99
CA ASN A 42 -3.63 -10.43 0.77
C ASN A 42 -4.15 -9.18 0.05
N ILE A 43 -3.78 -8.02 0.57
CA ILE A 43 -3.93 -6.73 -0.10
C ILE A 43 -2.64 -6.37 -0.82
N ARG A 44 -2.74 -5.72 -1.98
CA ARG A 44 -1.60 -5.41 -2.85
C ARG A 44 -1.72 -3.99 -3.39
N GLY A 45 -0.58 -3.40 -3.71
CA GLY A 45 -0.59 -2.05 -4.26
C GLY A 45 0.81 -1.48 -4.46
N VAL A 46 0.93 -0.19 -4.21
CA VAL A 46 2.14 0.58 -4.46
C VAL A 46 2.69 1.18 -3.17
N ASN A 47 4.00 1.30 -3.12
CA ASN A 47 4.73 2.04 -2.11
C ASN A 47 5.56 3.13 -2.79
N VAL A 48 5.57 4.32 -2.22
CA VAL A 48 6.42 5.44 -2.66
C VAL A 48 7.25 5.87 -1.47
N GLN A 49 8.54 6.04 -1.68
CA GLN A 49 9.46 6.52 -0.66
C GLN A 49 10.22 7.73 -1.16
N TYR A 50 10.46 8.65 -0.25
CA TYR A 50 11.34 9.79 -0.45
C TYR A 50 12.40 9.80 0.66
N ARG A 51 13.67 9.89 0.29
CA ARG A 51 14.80 9.96 1.20
C ARG A 51 15.57 11.25 0.97
N TYR A 52 15.91 11.91 2.06
CA TYR A 52 16.84 13.02 2.09
C TYR A 52 18.08 12.65 2.89
N GLU A 53 19.25 12.83 2.29
CA GLU A 53 20.55 12.49 2.87
C GLU A 53 21.35 13.77 3.16
N TRP A 54 21.86 13.87 4.38
CA TRP A 54 22.83 14.91 4.74
C TRP A 54 24.25 14.44 4.43
N ASN A 55 25.23 15.36 4.58
CA ASN A 55 26.67 15.01 4.55
C ASN A 55 27.07 14.23 5.82
N SER A 56 26.29 13.23 6.17
CA SER A 56 26.49 12.36 7.34
C SER A 56 25.95 10.96 7.01
N PRO A 57 26.28 9.92 7.81
CA PRO A 57 25.67 8.61 7.65
C PRO A 57 24.15 8.57 7.94
N LEU A 58 23.64 9.61 8.61
CA LEU A 58 22.20 9.74 8.93
C LEU A 58 21.45 10.37 7.76
N SER A 59 20.22 9.93 7.56
CA SER A 59 19.27 10.46 6.59
C SER A 59 17.86 10.28 7.11
N VAL A 60 16.87 10.89 6.45
CA VAL A 60 15.43 10.71 6.76
C VAL A 60 14.72 10.08 5.57
N ILE A 61 13.81 9.17 5.85
CA ILE A 61 12.92 8.57 4.85
C ILE A 61 11.48 8.86 5.23
N GLY A 62 10.68 9.28 4.25
CA GLY A 62 9.22 9.25 4.28
C GLY A 62 8.72 8.13 3.37
N SER A 63 7.67 7.44 3.77
CA SER A 63 7.06 6.33 3.04
C SER A 63 5.55 6.48 3.01
N PHE A 64 4.96 6.30 1.85
CA PHE A 64 3.53 6.21 1.63
C PHE A 64 3.20 4.91 0.94
N SER A 65 2.24 4.14 1.49
CA SER A 65 1.73 2.92 0.86
C SER A 65 0.24 3.05 0.59
N TYR A 66 -0.19 2.52 -0.54
CA TYR A 66 -1.57 2.28 -0.90
C TYR A 66 -1.75 0.85 -1.34
N MET A 67 -2.62 0.10 -0.67
CA MET A 67 -2.92 -1.28 -1.01
C MET A 67 -4.42 -1.52 -0.99
N LYS A 68 -4.87 -2.44 -1.84
CA LYS A 68 -6.26 -2.85 -1.98
C LYS A 68 -6.35 -4.37 -2.15
N GLY A 69 -7.39 -4.95 -1.58
CA GLY A 69 -7.79 -6.33 -1.82
C GLY A 69 -9.29 -6.44 -1.80
N ASP A 70 -9.82 -7.38 -2.54
CA ASP A 70 -11.24 -7.71 -2.56
C ASP A 70 -11.44 -9.22 -2.44
N ASP A 71 -12.50 -9.58 -1.75
CA ASP A 71 -13.04 -10.92 -1.67
C ASP A 71 -14.50 -10.88 -2.11
N SER A 72 -14.90 -11.84 -2.93
CA SER A 72 -16.26 -11.94 -3.40
C SER A 72 -16.76 -13.38 -3.21
N TYR A 73 -17.90 -13.49 -2.58
CA TYR A 73 -18.65 -14.72 -2.43
C TYR A 73 -19.94 -14.60 -3.26
N SER A 74 -20.20 -15.61 -4.06
CA SER A 74 -21.44 -15.68 -4.85
C SER A 74 -22.04 -17.07 -4.72
N GLU A 75 -23.30 -17.11 -4.31
CA GLU A 75 -24.08 -18.33 -4.22
C GLU A 75 -25.33 -18.20 -5.08
N GLN A 76 -25.61 -19.25 -5.82
CA GLN A 76 -26.80 -19.33 -6.66
C GLN A 76 -27.52 -20.64 -6.33
N ASN A 77 -28.74 -20.52 -5.85
CA ASN A 77 -29.57 -21.65 -5.53
C ASN A 77 -30.79 -21.67 -6.47
N ASP A 78 -31.05 -22.84 -7.05
CA ASP A 78 -32.18 -23.07 -7.93
C ASP A 78 -33.25 -23.85 -7.13
N TYR A 79 -34.29 -23.15 -6.73
CA TYR A 79 -35.40 -23.73 -6.01
C TYR A 79 -36.59 -23.96 -6.98
N PHE A 80 -37.49 -24.85 -6.62
CA PHE A 80 -38.72 -25.15 -7.40
C PHE A 80 -39.56 -23.89 -7.65
N ASP A 81 -39.37 -22.85 -6.87
CA ASP A 81 -40.10 -21.56 -6.86
C ASP A 81 -39.30 -20.38 -7.44
N GLY A 82 -38.14 -20.64 -8.05
CA GLY A 82 -37.33 -19.64 -8.73
C GLY A 82 -35.85 -19.60 -8.35
N LEU A 83 -35.13 -18.79 -9.09
CA LEU A 83 -33.67 -18.61 -8.95
C LEU A 83 -33.35 -17.55 -7.88
N GLU A 84 -32.61 -17.94 -6.86
CA GLU A 84 -32.10 -17.02 -5.86
C GLU A 84 -30.57 -16.78 -6.05
N LYS A 85 -30.16 -15.52 -6.07
CA LYS A 85 -28.75 -15.13 -6.17
C LYS A 85 -28.36 -14.30 -4.95
N TYR A 86 -27.34 -14.76 -4.25
CA TYR A 86 -26.67 -14.00 -3.19
C TYR A 86 -25.25 -13.65 -3.64
N ASN A 87 -24.92 -12.38 -3.64
CA ASN A 87 -23.58 -11.89 -3.94
C ASN A 87 -23.12 -10.99 -2.79
N GLU A 88 -21.98 -11.35 -2.22
CA GLU A 88 -21.31 -10.55 -1.21
C GLU A 88 -19.92 -10.16 -1.72
N LYS A 89 -19.56 -8.90 -1.54
CA LYS A 89 -18.25 -8.39 -1.90
C LYS A 89 -17.69 -7.55 -0.75
N ILE A 90 -16.57 -8.02 -0.22
CA ILE A 90 -15.80 -7.32 0.80
C ILE A 90 -14.58 -6.70 0.12
N GLU A 91 -14.40 -5.39 0.28
CA GLU A 91 -13.29 -4.63 -0.25
C GLU A 91 -12.51 -3.98 0.89
N ALA A 92 -11.21 -4.29 1.00
CA ALA A 92 -10.31 -3.69 1.97
C ALA A 92 -9.34 -2.73 1.26
N LYS A 93 -9.28 -1.47 1.75
CA LYS A 93 -8.32 -0.45 1.31
C LYS A 93 -7.43 -0.06 2.47
N TYR A 94 -6.16 0.04 2.22
CA TYR A 94 -5.15 0.39 3.19
C TYR A 94 -4.29 1.55 2.69
N TYR A 95 -4.08 2.51 3.56
CA TYR A 95 -3.19 3.66 3.33
C TYR A 95 -2.26 3.77 4.52
N SER A 96 -0.97 3.98 4.31
CA SER A 96 -0.05 4.34 5.38
C SER A 96 0.78 5.56 5.02
N LEU A 97 1.13 6.33 6.03
CA LEU A 97 2.08 7.43 5.95
C LEU A 97 3.03 7.31 7.13
N MET A 98 4.29 7.08 6.83
CA MET A 98 5.33 6.86 7.83
C MET A 98 6.59 7.67 7.52
N ALA A 99 7.35 7.98 8.55
CA ALA A 99 8.66 8.58 8.41
C ALA A 99 9.61 8.10 9.50
N GLY A 100 10.91 8.21 9.26
CA GLY A 100 11.91 7.85 10.25
C GLY A 100 13.34 7.99 9.75
N PRO A 101 14.31 7.68 10.63
CA PRO A 101 15.73 7.75 10.31
C PRO A 101 16.16 6.58 9.43
N ALA A 102 17.18 6.84 8.62
CA ALA A 102 17.97 5.81 7.98
C ALA A 102 19.45 6.05 8.28
N TYR A 103 20.18 4.96 8.43
CA TYR A 103 21.61 4.95 8.72
C TYR A 103 22.37 4.20 7.63
N ARG A 104 23.34 4.88 7.03
CA ARG A 104 24.25 4.35 6.00
C ARG A 104 25.40 3.64 6.68
N ILE A 105 25.52 2.33 6.46
CA ILE A 105 26.62 1.50 6.98
C ILE A 105 27.86 1.62 6.10
N ASN A 106 27.64 1.65 4.77
CA ASN A 106 28.67 1.83 3.76
C ASN A 106 28.07 2.52 2.53
N ASP A 107 28.86 2.73 1.49
CA ASP A 107 28.44 3.44 0.27
C ASP A 107 27.27 2.76 -0.46
N TYR A 108 27.01 1.48 -0.18
CA TYR A 108 26.01 0.67 -0.87
C TYR A 108 24.79 0.35 -0.03
N VAL A 109 24.90 0.31 1.31
CA VAL A 109 23.85 -0.24 2.17
C VAL A 109 23.46 0.71 3.27
N SER A 110 22.16 0.92 3.41
CA SER A 110 21.53 1.66 4.51
C SER A 110 20.39 0.87 5.12
N PHE A 111 20.23 0.98 6.44
CA PHE A 111 19.05 0.48 7.15
C PHE A 111 18.13 1.63 7.55
N TYR A 112 16.84 1.39 7.63
CA TYR A 112 15.89 2.39 8.09
C TYR A 112 14.83 1.80 9.03
N GLY A 113 14.32 2.67 9.90
CA GLY A 113 13.15 2.39 10.73
C GLY A 113 12.13 3.49 10.57
N LEU A 114 10.86 3.14 10.49
CA LEU A 114 9.74 4.05 10.24
C LEU A 114 8.68 3.90 11.29
N ILE A 115 8.06 5.02 11.66
CA ILE A 115 6.84 5.07 12.45
C ILE A 115 5.84 6.03 11.79
N GLY A 116 4.56 5.82 12.03
CA GLY A 116 3.54 6.69 11.47
C GLY A 116 2.13 6.18 11.73
N VAL A 117 1.26 6.43 10.78
CA VAL A 117 -0.16 6.07 10.86
C VAL A 117 -0.59 5.28 9.65
N ALA A 118 -1.52 4.36 9.86
CA ALA A 118 -2.22 3.65 8.81
C ALA A 118 -3.72 3.89 8.94
N ARG A 119 -4.41 3.97 7.80
CA ARG A 119 -5.86 4.02 7.72
C ARG A 119 -6.36 2.84 6.91
N THR A 120 -7.16 2.00 7.52
CA THR A 120 -7.81 0.87 6.88
C THR A 120 -9.28 1.18 6.70
N LYS A 121 -9.80 0.96 5.49
CA LYS A 121 -11.23 1.08 5.15
C LYS A 121 -11.72 -0.26 4.65
N VAL A 122 -12.78 -0.76 5.26
CA VAL A 122 -13.47 -1.97 4.83
C VAL A 122 -14.85 -1.57 4.31
N GLU A 123 -15.19 -2.03 3.12
CA GLU A 123 -16.49 -1.85 2.49
C GLU A 123 -17.09 -3.24 2.24
N ASP A 124 -18.26 -3.46 2.79
CA ASP A 124 -19.06 -4.67 2.58
C ASP A 124 -20.28 -4.32 1.74
N LYS A 125 -20.53 -5.10 0.69
CA LYS A 125 -21.67 -4.93 -0.22
C LYS A 125 -22.36 -6.28 -0.40
N ALA A 126 -23.58 -6.39 0.12
CA ALA A 126 -24.44 -7.55 -0.05
C ALA A 126 -25.57 -7.23 -1.03
N ASN A 127 -25.77 -8.10 -2.02
CA ASN A 127 -26.88 -8.04 -2.95
C ASN A 127 -27.61 -9.38 -2.93
N TYR A 128 -28.89 -9.32 -2.60
CA TYR A 128 -29.82 -10.45 -2.70
C TYR A 128 -30.82 -10.19 -3.81
N GLN A 129 -31.02 -11.15 -4.69
CA GLN A 129 -31.99 -11.08 -5.77
C GLN A 129 -32.79 -12.40 -5.86
N SER A 130 -34.10 -12.30 -5.74
CA SER A 130 -35.04 -13.37 -6.02
C SER A 130 -36.07 -12.92 -7.05
N GLN A 131 -36.90 -13.82 -7.50
CA GLN A 131 -38.00 -13.51 -8.44
C GLN A 131 -39.00 -12.49 -7.88
N TYR A 132 -39.11 -12.37 -6.55
CA TYR A 132 -40.12 -11.54 -5.88
C TYR A 132 -39.51 -10.34 -5.12
N ALA A 133 -38.19 -10.31 -4.88
CA ALA A 133 -37.53 -9.26 -4.10
C ALA A 133 -36.11 -9.04 -4.51
N GLN A 134 -35.70 -7.77 -4.49
CA GLN A 134 -34.31 -7.37 -4.61
C GLN A 134 -33.94 -6.52 -3.41
N TYR A 135 -32.87 -6.91 -2.72
CA TYR A 135 -32.33 -6.16 -1.59
C TYR A 135 -30.85 -5.92 -1.78
N SER A 136 -30.40 -4.68 -1.55
CA SER A 136 -29.00 -4.31 -1.56
C SER A 136 -28.66 -3.56 -0.29
N GLY A 137 -27.60 -3.98 0.38
CA GLY A 137 -27.04 -3.33 1.55
C GLY A 137 -25.56 -3.00 1.33
N SER A 138 -25.13 -1.87 1.86
CA SER A 138 -23.70 -1.53 1.91
C SER A 138 -23.33 -1.01 3.30
N TYR A 139 -22.23 -1.53 3.83
CA TYR A 139 -21.64 -1.09 5.08
C TYR A 139 -20.20 -0.65 4.83
N SER A 140 -19.75 0.41 5.48
CA SER A 140 -18.39 0.92 5.34
C SER A 140 -17.88 1.41 6.68
N GLU A 141 -16.72 0.86 7.09
CA GLU A 141 -16.04 1.28 8.30
C GLU A 141 -14.59 1.65 7.98
N SER A 142 -14.08 2.68 8.65
CA SER A 142 -12.67 3.06 8.54
C SER A 142 -12.06 3.32 9.91
N LYS A 143 -10.84 2.79 10.11
CA LYS A 143 -10.07 2.95 11.35
C LYS A 143 -8.68 3.49 11.02
N THR A 144 -8.17 4.30 11.93
CA THR A 144 -6.78 4.78 11.90
C THR A 144 -6.02 4.13 13.04
N SER A 145 -4.82 3.65 12.78
CA SER A 145 -3.97 2.93 13.72
C SER A 145 -2.51 3.37 13.60
N PHE A 146 -1.72 3.06 14.61
CA PHE A 146 -0.28 3.24 14.58
C PHE A 146 0.34 2.25 13.60
N ALA A 147 1.29 2.72 12.78
CA ALA A 147 2.05 1.91 11.83
C ALA A 147 3.55 2.02 12.13
N TYR A 148 4.25 0.94 11.87
CA TYR A 148 5.70 0.85 11.99
C TYR A 148 6.29 0.08 10.81
N GLY A 149 7.55 0.33 10.53
CA GLY A 149 8.24 -0.35 9.45
C GLY A 149 9.75 -0.33 9.64
N ALA A 150 10.41 -1.22 8.95
CA ALA A 150 11.87 -1.26 8.87
C ALA A 150 12.29 -1.86 7.52
N GLY A 151 13.50 -1.52 7.09
CA GLY A 151 13.99 -2.08 5.84
C GLY A 151 15.44 -1.72 5.53
N VAL A 152 15.81 -2.10 4.32
CA VAL A 152 17.16 -1.93 3.77
C VAL A 152 17.05 -1.22 2.43
N VAL A 153 17.96 -0.29 2.21
CA VAL A 153 18.17 0.36 0.91
C VAL A 153 19.56 -0.02 0.43
N VAL A 154 19.65 -0.49 -0.81
CA VAL A 154 20.90 -0.81 -1.49
C VAL A 154 21.06 0.13 -2.68
N ASN A 155 22.22 0.76 -2.79
CA ASN A 155 22.61 1.62 -3.91
C ASN A 155 23.71 0.91 -4.73
N PRO A 156 23.36 0.08 -5.73
CA PRO A 156 24.36 -0.65 -6.52
C PRO A 156 25.27 0.27 -7.32
N ILE A 157 24.77 1.43 -7.72
CA ILE A 157 25.47 2.54 -8.34
C ILE A 157 24.93 3.85 -7.74
N SER A 158 25.65 4.95 -7.92
CA SER A 158 25.36 6.25 -7.27
C SER A 158 23.92 6.74 -7.48
N ASN A 159 23.33 6.51 -8.65
CA ASN A 159 22.02 7.03 -9.02
C ASN A 159 20.86 6.02 -8.84
N LEU A 160 21.17 4.74 -8.57
CA LEU A 160 20.16 3.70 -8.44
C LEU A 160 19.99 3.30 -6.99
N SER A 161 18.74 3.21 -6.55
CA SER A 161 18.35 2.74 -5.23
C SER A 161 17.38 1.56 -5.36
N VAL A 162 17.63 0.50 -4.61
CA VAL A 162 16.71 -0.64 -4.46
C VAL A 162 16.36 -0.76 -2.98
N SER A 163 15.09 -0.76 -2.66
CA SER A 163 14.61 -0.89 -1.28
C SER A 163 13.82 -2.16 -1.07
N VAL A 164 14.02 -2.77 0.10
CA VAL A 164 13.18 -3.86 0.60
C VAL A 164 12.80 -3.50 2.03
N GLY A 165 11.50 -3.51 2.33
CA GLY A 165 10.98 -3.13 3.61
C GLY A 165 9.85 -4.02 4.10
N TYR A 166 9.65 -3.96 5.39
CA TYR A 166 8.54 -4.54 6.12
C TYR A 166 7.71 -3.42 6.73
N GLU A 167 6.41 -3.59 6.73
CA GLU A 167 5.45 -2.67 7.30
C GLU A 167 4.41 -3.44 8.11
N GLY A 168 4.06 -2.94 9.29
CA GLY A 168 3.08 -3.55 10.18
C GLY A 168 2.19 -2.53 10.86
N THR A 169 0.94 -2.91 11.10
CA THR A 169 -0.02 -2.18 11.91
C THR A 169 -0.98 -3.14 12.59
N ARG A 170 -1.61 -2.68 13.67
CA ARG A 170 -2.68 -3.40 14.36
C ARG A 170 -3.89 -2.49 14.46
N VAL A 171 -4.99 -2.92 13.89
CA VAL A 171 -6.24 -2.18 13.81
C VAL A 171 -7.21 -2.77 14.81
N LYS A 172 -7.80 -1.91 15.65
CA LYS A 172 -8.83 -2.32 16.61
C LYS A 172 -10.22 -2.13 16.00
N TYR A 173 -10.83 -3.25 15.67
CA TYR A 173 -12.27 -3.35 15.40
C TYR A 173 -12.97 -3.91 16.66
N ASN A 174 -13.80 -4.92 16.52
CA ASN A 174 -14.31 -5.70 17.66
C ASN A 174 -13.21 -6.61 18.22
N GLU A 175 -12.28 -7.03 17.37
CA GLU A 175 -11.06 -7.75 17.68
C GLU A 175 -9.86 -7.01 17.09
N ASP A 176 -8.65 -7.32 17.60
CA ASP A 176 -7.41 -6.77 17.09
C ASP A 176 -7.03 -7.49 15.79
N VAL A 177 -7.04 -6.79 14.67
CA VAL A 177 -6.64 -7.31 13.35
C VAL A 177 -5.24 -6.84 13.01
N ALA A 178 -4.32 -7.77 12.81
CA ALA A 178 -2.97 -7.47 12.36
C ALA A 178 -2.89 -7.38 10.83
N ILE A 179 -2.20 -6.35 10.33
CA ILE A 179 -1.89 -6.16 8.92
C ILE A 179 -0.39 -6.04 8.80
N ASN A 180 0.23 -7.03 8.16
CA ASN A 180 1.67 -7.13 8.04
C ASN A 180 2.07 -7.45 6.60
N GLY A 181 3.10 -6.79 6.11
CA GLY A 181 3.52 -6.98 4.74
C GLY A 181 4.93 -6.52 4.43
N PHE A 182 5.26 -6.62 3.17
CA PHE A 182 6.53 -6.19 2.63
C PHE A 182 6.33 -5.25 1.46
N ASN A 183 7.36 -4.46 1.19
CA ASN A 183 7.47 -3.67 -0.02
C ASN A 183 8.85 -3.88 -0.65
N ILE A 184 8.89 -3.77 -1.97
CA ILE A 184 10.12 -3.74 -2.76
C ILE A 184 10.03 -2.62 -3.77
N GLY A 185 11.05 -1.78 -3.83
CA GLY A 185 11.02 -0.59 -4.68
C GLY A 185 12.34 -0.33 -5.38
N VAL A 186 12.24 0.44 -6.45
CA VAL A 186 13.38 0.97 -7.19
C VAL A 186 13.28 2.48 -7.22
N GLY A 187 14.38 3.17 -7.02
CA GLY A 187 14.45 4.61 -6.93
C GLY A 187 15.63 5.21 -7.69
N TYR A 188 15.48 6.49 -7.94
CA TYR A 188 16.52 7.31 -8.53
C TYR A 188 17.00 8.34 -7.51
N ARG A 189 18.33 8.45 -7.39
CA ARG A 189 19.04 9.40 -6.55
C ARG A 189 19.61 10.54 -7.41
N PHE A 190 19.34 11.76 -7.02
CA PHE A 190 19.73 12.99 -7.71
C PHE A 190 20.13 14.10 -6.74
#